data_02ba54ce3ddceb36ace837f4b5a667a5
#
_entry.id   02ba54ce3ddceb36ace837f4b5a667a5
#
_cell.length_a   1.000
_cell.length_b   1.000
_cell.length_c   1.000
_cell.angle_alpha   90.00
_cell.angle_beta   90.00
_cell.angle_gamma   90.00
#
_symmetry.space_group_name_H-M   'P 1'
#
loop_
_entity.id
_entity.type
_entity.pdbx_description
1 polymer ?
#
loop_
_entity_poly.entity_id
_entity_poly.type
_entity_poly.pdbx_seq_one_letter_code
_entity_poly.pdbx_strand_id
1 'polypeptide(L)'
;MRVPAHLEIARELPPLSSSLEQAQEYTRWLAIHHYENFTLTTYLLPRHLRQHFYNVYAYCRWADDLADEISDGGTALELLDWWEGELHQCYTGSATHPVFIALRQTVKTFGIPKKPFCDLLIAFRQDQTVDRHPTWDSVLHYCQYSANPVGRLVLYLCGYHDCERQALSDFTCTALQLANFWQDVSRDLEKNRIYVPLDDLAAHGLSESDLINRHFDERYVNLMGVLVARTRELFQKGLPLAESVAPDLRVDIELFSRGGLALLDAIESIGYNTLGQRPTVNGVTKLRLLTRALGEHAFMKMKA
;
A
#
# COMPACT_ATOMS: atom_id res chain seq x y z
N MET A 1 -14.85 -11.41 17.91
CA MET A 1 -14.42 -10.55 16.81
C MET A 1 -15.39 -10.76 15.64
N ARG A 2 -15.91 -9.73 15.01
CA ARG A 2 -16.82 -9.92 13.86
C ARG A 2 -15.98 -10.07 12.61
N VAL A 3 -16.22 -11.13 11.84
CA VAL A 3 -15.66 -11.28 10.49
C VAL A 3 -16.13 -10.08 9.66
N PRO A 4 -15.27 -9.41 8.88
CA PRO A 4 -15.70 -8.32 8.03
C PRO A 4 -16.90 -8.70 7.15
N ALA A 5 -17.85 -7.77 6.97
CA ALA A 5 -19.11 -8.07 6.29
C ALA A 5 -18.93 -8.65 4.88
N HIS A 6 -17.87 -8.25 4.15
CA HIS A 6 -17.57 -8.80 2.84
C HIS A 6 -17.00 -10.24 2.91
N LEU A 7 -16.32 -10.62 4.02
CA LEU A 7 -15.90 -12.00 4.26
C LEU A 7 -17.08 -12.90 4.67
N GLU A 8 -18.03 -12.37 5.47
CA GLU A 8 -19.28 -13.06 5.80
C GLU A 8 -20.13 -13.29 4.55
N ILE A 9 -20.28 -12.26 3.70
CA ILE A 9 -21.00 -12.37 2.42
C ILE A 9 -20.34 -13.42 1.51
N ALA A 10 -19.03 -13.48 1.47
CA ALA A 10 -18.32 -14.48 0.64
C ALA A 10 -18.47 -15.91 1.16
N ARG A 11 -18.69 -16.12 2.48
CA ARG A 11 -19.02 -17.43 3.05
C ARG A 11 -20.47 -17.83 2.79
N GLU A 12 -21.37 -16.85 2.69
CA GLU A 12 -22.78 -17.04 2.39
C GLU A 12 -23.09 -17.07 0.89
N LEU A 13 -22.18 -16.56 0.06
CA LEU A 13 -22.33 -16.70 -1.38
C LEU A 13 -22.28 -18.20 -1.70
N PRO A 14 -23.33 -18.76 -2.31
CA PRO A 14 -23.28 -20.12 -2.82
C PRO A 14 -22.09 -20.26 -3.77
N PRO A 15 -21.66 -21.49 -4.15
CA PRO A 15 -20.65 -21.69 -5.16
C PRO A 15 -21.13 -21.06 -6.46
N LEU A 16 -20.92 -19.76 -6.56
CA LEU A 16 -21.40 -18.93 -7.63
C LEU A 16 -20.45 -19.13 -8.81
N SER A 17 -21.01 -19.71 -9.86
CA SER A 17 -20.62 -19.29 -11.20
C SER A 17 -21.05 -17.83 -11.37
N SER A 18 -20.37 -16.90 -10.67
CA SER A 18 -20.58 -15.48 -10.86
C SER A 18 -20.24 -15.16 -12.31
N SER A 19 -21.13 -14.51 -13.04
CA SER A 19 -20.77 -13.95 -14.33
C SER A 19 -19.62 -12.96 -14.13
N LEU A 20 -18.82 -12.73 -15.18
CA LEU A 20 -17.76 -11.72 -15.10
C LEU A 20 -18.31 -10.36 -14.67
N GLU A 21 -19.51 -10.01 -15.12
CA GLU A 21 -20.19 -8.76 -14.79
C GLU A 21 -20.47 -8.65 -13.28
N GLN A 22 -21.05 -9.68 -12.68
CA GLN A 22 -21.30 -9.75 -11.23
C GLN A 22 -19.98 -9.69 -10.43
N ALA A 23 -18.95 -10.37 -10.90
CA ALA A 23 -17.63 -10.33 -10.27
C ALA A 23 -17.01 -8.92 -10.31
N GLN A 24 -17.18 -8.20 -11.42
CA GLN A 24 -16.72 -6.81 -11.55
C GLN A 24 -17.54 -5.83 -10.72
N GLU A 25 -18.84 -6.03 -10.59
CA GLU A 25 -19.69 -5.25 -9.70
C GLU A 25 -19.25 -5.43 -8.25
N TYR A 26 -18.96 -6.66 -7.84
CA TYR A 26 -18.47 -6.96 -6.50
C TYR A 26 -17.13 -6.27 -6.20
N THR A 27 -16.13 -6.39 -7.09
CA THR A 27 -14.83 -5.75 -6.88
C THR A 27 -14.91 -4.23 -6.87
N ARG A 28 -15.80 -3.65 -7.69
CA ARG A 28 -16.11 -2.22 -7.70
C ARG A 28 -16.76 -1.80 -6.38
N TRP A 29 -17.76 -2.54 -5.91
CA TRP A 29 -18.44 -2.27 -4.65
C TRP A 29 -17.43 -2.27 -3.49
N LEU A 30 -16.60 -3.31 -3.40
CA LEU A 30 -15.57 -3.43 -2.38
C LEU A 30 -14.61 -2.22 -2.41
N ALA A 31 -14.13 -1.83 -3.58
CA ALA A 31 -13.25 -0.71 -3.72
C ALA A 31 -13.90 0.62 -3.28
N ILE A 32 -15.16 0.86 -3.59
CA ILE A 32 -15.84 2.11 -3.24
C ILE A 32 -16.15 2.20 -1.74
N HIS A 33 -16.50 1.08 -1.08
CA HIS A 33 -16.96 1.10 0.31
C HIS A 33 -15.84 0.99 1.35
N HIS A 34 -14.69 0.44 0.97
CA HIS A 34 -13.55 0.25 1.89
C HIS A 34 -12.36 1.17 1.62
N TYR A 35 -12.53 2.14 0.71
CA TYR A 35 -11.42 2.89 0.14
C TYR A 35 -11.30 4.31 0.70
N GLU A 36 -10.68 4.46 1.87
CA GLU A 36 -10.54 5.77 2.53
C GLU A 36 -9.50 6.70 1.86
N ASN A 37 -8.43 6.19 1.25
CA ASN A 37 -7.29 6.99 0.81
C ASN A 37 -7.05 7.07 -0.70
N PHE A 38 -7.68 6.22 -1.51
CA PHE A 38 -7.41 6.11 -2.95
C PHE A 38 -8.48 6.74 -3.86
N THR A 39 -9.53 7.24 -3.29
CA THR A 39 -10.68 7.77 -4.05
C THR A 39 -10.26 8.88 -5.02
N LEU A 40 -9.29 9.70 -4.65
CA LEU A 40 -8.79 10.81 -5.48
C LEU A 40 -7.99 10.34 -6.69
N THR A 41 -7.09 9.36 -6.52
CA THR A 41 -6.28 8.83 -7.61
C THR A 41 -7.11 8.06 -8.62
N THR A 42 -8.13 7.32 -8.17
CA THR A 42 -9.01 6.57 -9.07
C THR A 42 -9.87 7.47 -9.96
N TYR A 43 -10.19 8.70 -9.53
CA TYR A 43 -10.94 9.66 -10.37
C TYR A 43 -10.09 10.26 -11.50
N LEU A 44 -8.79 10.40 -11.30
CA LEU A 44 -7.87 10.93 -12.32
C LEU A 44 -7.51 9.86 -13.36
N LEU A 45 -7.52 8.59 -12.97
CA LEU A 45 -7.21 7.47 -13.87
C LEU A 45 -8.13 7.44 -15.11
N PRO A 46 -7.59 7.07 -16.27
CA PRO A 46 -8.37 6.79 -17.48
C PRO A 46 -9.52 5.82 -17.19
N ARG A 47 -10.72 6.13 -17.72
CA ARG A 47 -11.95 5.37 -17.40
C ARG A 47 -11.81 3.87 -17.67
N HIS A 48 -11.09 3.49 -18.74
CA HIS A 48 -10.89 2.10 -19.13
C HIS A 48 -10.01 1.31 -18.15
N LEU A 49 -9.18 1.96 -17.32
CA LEU A 49 -8.35 1.32 -16.32
C LEU A 49 -9.06 1.10 -14.98
N ARG A 50 -10.09 1.89 -14.66
CA ARG A 50 -10.71 1.92 -13.33
C ARG A 50 -11.17 0.56 -12.83
N GLN A 51 -11.86 -0.22 -13.68
CA GLN A 51 -12.33 -1.55 -13.29
C GLN A 51 -11.16 -2.49 -12.98
N HIS A 52 -10.07 -2.40 -13.72
CA HIS A 52 -8.89 -3.21 -13.49
C HIS A 52 -8.17 -2.84 -12.19
N PHE A 53 -8.15 -1.56 -11.82
CA PHE A 53 -7.70 -1.12 -10.50
C PHE A 53 -8.58 -1.66 -9.38
N TYR A 54 -9.91 -1.65 -9.53
CA TYR A 54 -10.83 -2.25 -8.55
C TYR A 54 -10.56 -3.75 -8.36
N ASN A 55 -10.27 -4.47 -9.44
CA ASN A 55 -9.98 -5.89 -9.38
C ASN A 55 -8.68 -6.20 -8.62
N VAL A 56 -7.62 -5.43 -8.88
CA VAL A 56 -6.34 -5.54 -8.13
C VAL A 56 -6.52 -5.12 -6.68
N TYR A 57 -7.20 -4.01 -6.43
CA TYR A 57 -7.51 -3.55 -5.08
C TYR A 57 -8.27 -4.61 -4.27
N ALA A 58 -9.31 -5.21 -4.86
CA ALA A 58 -10.09 -6.24 -4.19
C ALA A 58 -9.25 -7.44 -3.77
N TYR A 59 -8.27 -7.84 -4.60
CA TYR A 59 -7.31 -8.88 -4.24
C TYR A 59 -6.49 -8.49 -3.01
N CYS A 60 -5.92 -7.28 -3.02
CA CYS A 60 -5.08 -6.78 -1.92
C CYS A 60 -5.89 -6.64 -0.64
N ARG A 61 -7.11 -6.07 -0.72
CA ARG A 61 -7.97 -5.85 0.44
C ARG A 61 -8.39 -7.16 1.11
N TRP A 62 -8.77 -8.17 0.32
CA TRP A 62 -9.09 -9.49 0.85
C TRP A 62 -7.89 -10.12 1.57
N ALA A 63 -6.69 -10.06 0.97
CA ALA A 63 -5.49 -10.60 1.58
C ALA A 63 -5.14 -9.88 2.90
N ASP A 64 -5.29 -8.55 2.93
CA ASP A 64 -5.11 -7.70 4.11
C ASP A 64 -6.08 -8.09 5.24
N ASP A 65 -7.39 -8.20 4.93
CA ASP A 65 -8.40 -8.59 5.91
C ASP A 65 -8.20 -10.01 6.44
N LEU A 66 -7.76 -10.97 5.60
CA LEU A 66 -7.43 -12.32 6.03
C LEU A 66 -6.24 -12.34 6.99
N ALA A 67 -5.31 -11.42 6.85
CA ALA A 67 -4.15 -11.27 7.73
C ALA A 67 -4.46 -10.51 9.02
N ASP A 68 -5.20 -9.39 8.94
CA ASP A 68 -5.34 -8.44 10.06
C ASP A 68 -6.63 -8.63 10.88
N GLU A 69 -7.73 -9.14 10.28
CA GLU A 69 -9.02 -9.28 10.96
C GLU A 69 -9.21 -10.63 11.63
N ILE A 70 -8.34 -11.61 11.35
CA ILE A 70 -8.40 -12.94 11.97
C ILE A 70 -7.47 -12.96 13.18
N SER A 71 -8.04 -13.10 14.37
CA SER A 71 -7.30 -13.03 15.64
C SER A 71 -6.38 -14.23 15.91
N ASP A 72 -6.62 -15.37 15.26
CA ASP A 72 -5.79 -16.57 15.36
C ASP A 72 -4.85 -16.66 14.16
N GLY A 73 -3.56 -16.44 14.40
CA GLY A 73 -2.53 -16.44 13.36
C GLY A 73 -2.42 -17.76 12.59
N GLY A 74 -2.72 -18.89 13.21
CA GLY A 74 -2.78 -20.20 12.53
C GLY A 74 -3.89 -20.23 11.48
N THR A 75 -5.07 -19.81 11.85
CA THR A 75 -6.22 -19.69 10.93
C THR A 75 -5.97 -18.64 9.84
N ALA A 76 -5.32 -17.53 10.17
CA ALA A 76 -4.94 -16.51 9.17
C ALA A 76 -3.99 -17.09 8.12
N LEU A 77 -2.98 -17.86 8.51
CA LEU A 77 -2.05 -18.52 7.59
C LEU A 77 -2.76 -19.53 6.67
N GLU A 78 -3.67 -20.36 7.21
CA GLU A 78 -4.48 -21.30 6.42
C GLU A 78 -5.36 -20.58 5.38
N LEU A 79 -5.94 -19.44 5.76
CA LEU A 79 -6.77 -18.62 4.86
C LEU A 79 -5.92 -17.92 3.78
N LEU A 80 -4.71 -17.47 4.10
CA LEU A 80 -3.76 -16.95 3.11
C LEU A 80 -3.30 -18.04 2.13
N ASP A 81 -3.12 -19.30 2.59
CA ASP A 81 -2.81 -20.43 1.72
C ASP A 81 -3.98 -20.76 0.78
N TRP A 82 -5.21 -20.72 1.29
CA TRP A 82 -6.40 -20.84 0.46
C TRP A 82 -6.48 -19.71 -0.59
N TRP A 83 -6.20 -18.47 -0.20
CA TRP A 83 -6.20 -17.32 -1.11
C TRP A 83 -5.13 -17.45 -2.21
N GLU A 84 -3.95 -17.97 -1.87
CA GLU A 84 -2.92 -18.29 -2.87
C GLU A 84 -3.35 -19.42 -3.81
N GLY A 85 -4.08 -20.41 -3.30
CA GLY A 85 -4.70 -21.46 -4.11
C GLY A 85 -5.68 -20.89 -5.14
N GLU A 86 -6.56 -19.98 -4.72
CA GLU A 86 -7.48 -19.26 -5.61
C GLU A 86 -6.73 -18.39 -6.65
N LEU A 87 -5.64 -17.74 -6.24
CA LEU A 87 -4.76 -17.03 -7.17
C LEU A 87 -4.18 -17.98 -8.22
N HIS A 88 -3.74 -19.18 -7.84
CA HIS A 88 -3.26 -20.17 -8.79
C HIS A 88 -4.35 -20.56 -9.79
N GLN A 89 -5.57 -20.81 -9.32
CA GLN A 89 -6.72 -21.13 -10.17
C GLN A 89 -7.08 -19.95 -11.11
N CYS A 90 -6.88 -18.71 -10.67
CA CYS A 90 -7.05 -17.53 -11.52
C CYS A 90 -6.17 -17.61 -12.78
N TYR A 91 -4.92 -18.03 -12.65
CA TYR A 91 -3.98 -18.15 -13.77
C TYR A 91 -4.22 -19.39 -14.63
N THR A 92 -4.67 -20.51 -14.05
CA THR A 92 -4.99 -21.75 -14.78
C THR A 92 -6.38 -21.73 -15.41
N GLY A 93 -7.27 -20.88 -14.96
CA GLY A 93 -8.57 -20.66 -15.57
C GLY A 93 -9.76 -21.33 -14.89
N SER A 94 -9.58 -21.82 -13.67
CA SER A 94 -10.61 -22.53 -12.88
C SER A 94 -11.10 -21.76 -11.65
N ALA A 95 -10.76 -20.45 -11.53
CA ALA A 95 -11.16 -19.63 -10.40
C ALA A 95 -12.68 -19.52 -10.29
N THR A 96 -13.18 -19.65 -9.05
CA THR A 96 -14.61 -19.57 -8.73
C THR A 96 -14.96 -18.37 -7.86
N HIS A 97 -14.02 -17.87 -7.08
CA HIS A 97 -14.22 -16.69 -6.24
C HIS A 97 -14.36 -15.41 -7.07
N PRO A 98 -15.34 -14.53 -6.80
CA PRO A 98 -15.62 -13.33 -7.63
C PRO A 98 -14.40 -12.44 -7.88
N VAL A 99 -13.57 -12.21 -6.85
CA VAL A 99 -12.33 -11.41 -6.99
C VAL A 99 -11.43 -12.00 -8.07
N PHE A 100 -11.25 -13.32 -8.08
CA PHE A 100 -10.36 -13.98 -9.05
C PHE A 100 -10.97 -14.15 -10.43
N ILE A 101 -12.31 -14.24 -10.54
CA ILE A 101 -13.00 -14.18 -11.83
C ILE A 101 -12.74 -12.82 -12.50
N ALA A 102 -12.91 -11.72 -11.75
CA ALA A 102 -12.65 -10.37 -12.24
C ALA A 102 -11.15 -10.13 -12.49
N LEU A 103 -10.28 -10.57 -11.57
CA LEU A 103 -8.83 -10.42 -11.67
C LEU A 103 -8.25 -11.17 -12.88
N ARG A 104 -8.80 -12.35 -13.21
CA ARG A 104 -8.37 -13.13 -14.38
C ARG A 104 -8.46 -12.35 -15.69
N GLN A 105 -9.51 -11.56 -15.88
CA GLN A 105 -9.59 -10.68 -17.04
C GLN A 105 -8.47 -9.65 -17.02
N THR A 106 -8.20 -9.04 -15.86
CA THR A 106 -7.15 -8.03 -15.70
C THR A 106 -5.78 -8.59 -16.00
N VAL A 107 -5.41 -9.74 -15.40
CA VAL A 107 -4.08 -10.33 -15.62
C VAL A 107 -3.87 -10.75 -17.08
N LYS A 108 -4.92 -11.20 -17.76
CA LYS A 108 -4.85 -11.53 -19.20
C LYS A 108 -4.71 -10.31 -20.07
N THR A 109 -5.49 -9.25 -19.79
CA THR A 109 -5.50 -8.02 -20.60
C THR A 109 -4.14 -7.31 -20.55
N PHE A 110 -3.51 -7.27 -19.36
CA PHE A 110 -2.27 -6.52 -19.15
C PHE A 110 -1.03 -7.40 -19.04
N GLY A 111 -1.15 -8.71 -19.23
CA GLY A 111 -0.01 -9.62 -19.13
C GLY A 111 0.66 -9.62 -17.75
N ILE A 112 -0.09 -9.43 -16.66
CA ILE A 112 0.47 -9.30 -15.32
C ILE A 112 0.97 -10.67 -14.86
N PRO A 113 2.25 -10.82 -14.46
CA PRO A 113 2.77 -12.07 -13.92
C PRO A 113 2.21 -12.34 -12.52
N LYS A 114 2.21 -13.60 -12.10
CA LYS A 114 1.73 -14.01 -10.76
C LYS A 114 2.59 -13.43 -9.62
N LYS A 115 3.87 -13.18 -9.89
CA LYS A 115 4.87 -12.82 -8.87
C LYS A 115 4.48 -11.65 -7.96
N PRO A 116 4.05 -10.47 -8.42
CA PRO A 116 3.70 -9.36 -7.52
C PRO A 116 2.57 -9.72 -6.54
N PHE A 117 1.61 -10.54 -6.95
CA PHE A 117 0.55 -11.01 -6.07
C PHE A 117 1.06 -11.98 -5.00
N CYS A 118 1.95 -12.91 -5.37
CA CYS A 118 2.59 -13.82 -4.42
C CYS A 118 3.50 -13.07 -3.45
N ASP A 119 4.23 -12.04 -3.93
CA ASP A 119 5.11 -11.22 -3.09
C ASP A 119 4.30 -10.56 -1.95
N LEU A 120 3.10 -10.03 -2.22
CA LEU A 120 2.22 -9.48 -1.19
C LEU A 120 1.83 -10.53 -0.14
N LEU A 121 1.54 -11.77 -0.55
CA LEU A 121 1.21 -12.83 0.39
C LEU A 121 2.38 -13.21 1.31
N ILE A 122 3.63 -13.04 0.85
CA ILE A 122 4.81 -13.21 1.70
C ILE A 122 4.79 -12.17 2.85
N ALA A 123 4.49 -10.89 2.56
CA ALA A 123 4.39 -9.87 3.59
C ALA A 123 3.25 -10.17 4.56
N PHE A 124 2.05 -10.49 4.09
CA PHE A 124 0.91 -10.81 4.95
C PHE A 124 1.16 -12.03 5.86
N ARG A 125 1.89 -13.04 5.38
CA ARG A 125 2.33 -14.15 6.23
C ARG A 125 3.39 -13.72 7.23
N GLN A 126 4.31 -12.83 6.84
CA GLN A 126 5.32 -12.29 7.75
C GLN A 126 4.68 -11.51 8.90
N ASP A 127 3.61 -10.76 8.64
CA ASP A 127 2.87 -9.99 9.65
C ASP A 127 2.24 -10.84 10.76
N GLN A 128 2.10 -12.17 10.54
CA GLN A 128 1.61 -13.10 11.56
C GLN A 128 2.71 -13.51 12.58
N THR A 129 3.99 -13.28 12.27
CA THR A 129 5.11 -13.82 13.05
C THR A 129 6.21 -12.80 13.35
N VAL A 130 6.27 -11.69 12.62
CA VAL A 130 7.31 -10.67 12.74
C VAL A 130 6.69 -9.35 13.17
N ASP A 131 6.98 -8.95 14.37
CA ASP A 131 6.53 -7.71 15.00
C ASP A 131 7.66 -6.72 15.29
N ARG A 132 8.90 -7.09 14.99
CA ARG A 132 10.13 -6.31 15.21
C ARG A 132 11.06 -6.41 14.02
N HIS A 133 11.76 -5.32 13.73
CA HIS A 133 12.76 -5.24 12.66
C HIS A 133 14.13 -4.93 13.25
N PRO A 134 15.10 -5.86 13.21
CA PRO A 134 16.42 -5.65 13.80
C PRO A 134 17.20 -4.48 13.21
N THR A 135 17.09 -4.27 11.89
CA THR A 135 17.90 -3.30 11.16
C THR A 135 17.08 -2.52 10.13
N TRP A 136 17.63 -1.39 9.66
CA TRP A 136 17.08 -0.67 8.51
C TRP A 136 16.88 -1.56 7.28
N ASP A 137 17.86 -2.40 6.98
CA ASP A 137 17.77 -3.32 5.82
C ASP A 137 16.65 -4.34 5.98
N SER A 138 16.34 -4.78 7.21
CA SER A 138 15.21 -5.69 7.46
C SER A 138 13.86 -5.01 7.21
N VAL A 139 13.72 -3.72 7.51
CA VAL A 139 12.51 -2.93 7.18
C VAL A 139 12.41 -2.74 5.67
N LEU A 140 13.51 -2.42 4.99
CA LEU A 140 13.52 -2.31 3.54
C LEU A 140 13.17 -3.66 2.86
N HIS A 141 13.68 -4.76 3.40
CA HIS A 141 13.34 -6.10 2.91
C HIS A 141 11.84 -6.39 3.07
N TYR A 142 11.23 -6.04 4.20
CA TYR A 142 9.79 -6.13 4.37
C TYR A 142 9.04 -5.28 3.32
N CYS A 143 9.46 -4.04 3.05
CA CYS A 143 8.85 -3.18 2.04
C CYS A 143 8.92 -3.76 0.62
N GLN A 144 9.92 -4.60 0.30
CA GLN A 144 10.00 -5.30 -0.99
C GLN A 144 8.79 -6.20 -1.25
N TYR A 145 8.16 -6.71 -0.19
CA TYR A 145 6.99 -7.60 -0.28
C TYR A 145 5.69 -6.89 0.06
N SER A 146 5.69 -5.92 0.99
CA SER A 146 4.46 -5.26 1.44
C SER A 146 4.05 -4.06 0.58
N ALA A 147 4.99 -3.36 -0.04
CA ALA A 147 4.72 -2.10 -0.75
C ALA A 147 5.09 -2.14 -2.24
N ASN A 148 6.30 -2.61 -2.58
CA ASN A 148 6.81 -2.56 -3.96
C ASN A 148 5.92 -3.31 -4.96
N PRO A 149 5.33 -4.48 -4.64
CA PRO A 149 4.46 -5.18 -5.56
C PRO A 149 3.22 -4.37 -5.97
N VAL A 150 2.70 -3.50 -5.10
CA VAL A 150 1.56 -2.63 -5.40
C VAL A 150 1.91 -1.66 -6.54
N GLY A 151 3.06 -0.99 -6.44
CA GLY A 151 3.54 -0.10 -7.50
C GLY A 151 3.80 -0.81 -8.82
N ARG A 152 4.36 -2.01 -8.78
CA ARG A 152 4.56 -2.86 -9.97
C ARG A 152 3.24 -3.25 -10.62
N LEU A 153 2.21 -3.61 -9.83
CA LEU A 153 0.86 -3.88 -10.33
C LEU A 153 0.25 -2.66 -11.01
N VAL A 154 0.43 -1.47 -10.42
CA VAL A 154 0.00 -0.20 -11.04
C VAL A 154 0.71 0.01 -12.39
N LEU A 155 2.02 -0.19 -12.46
CA LEU A 155 2.78 -0.07 -13.73
C LEU A 155 2.28 -1.04 -14.79
N TYR A 156 2.03 -2.31 -14.46
CA TYR A 156 1.45 -3.28 -15.39
C TYR A 156 0.10 -2.81 -15.92
N LEU A 157 -0.79 -2.30 -15.07
CA LEU A 157 -2.10 -1.75 -15.49
C LEU A 157 -1.95 -0.54 -16.42
N CYS A 158 -0.87 0.22 -16.28
CA CYS A 158 -0.54 1.34 -17.15
C CYS A 158 0.25 0.92 -18.41
N GLY A 159 0.47 -0.39 -18.62
CA GLY A 159 1.16 -0.92 -19.80
C GLY A 159 2.70 -0.91 -19.73
N TYR A 160 3.28 -0.71 -18.55
CA TYR A 160 4.72 -0.71 -18.33
C TYR A 160 5.19 -2.02 -17.69
N HIS A 161 6.17 -2.68 -18.34
CA HIS A 161 6.64 -4.02 -17.97
C HIS A 161 8.15 -4.06 -17.69
N ASP A 162 8.85 -2.95 -17.88
CA ASP A 162 10.30 -2.87 -17.78
C ASP A 162 10.81 -2.73 -16.35
N CYS A 163 12.01 -3.27 -16.10
CA CYS A 163 12.64 -3.26 -14.79
C CYS A 163 13.08 -1.86 -14.33
N GLU A 164 13.34 -0.93 -15.27
CA GLU A 164 13.78 0.41 -14.93
C GLU A 164 12.70 1.20 -14.21
N ARG A 165 11.47 1.23 -14.79
CA ARG A 165 10.32 1.87 -14.15
C ARG A 165 9.91 1.16 -12.88
N GLN A 166 10.01 -0.18 -12.84
CA GLN A 166 9.74 -0.93 -11.61
C GLN A 166 10.70 -0.55 -10.49
N ALA A 167 12.00 -0.40 -10.76
CA ALA A 167 12.97 0.02 -9.75
C ALA A 167 12.69 1.45 -9.23
N LEU A 168 12.31 2.38 -10.10
CA LEU A 168 11.92 3.73 -9.69
C LEU A 168 10.62 3.72 -8.85
N SER A 169 9.66 2.90 -9.22
CA SER A 169 8.41 2.70 -8.46
C SER A 169 8.68 2.09 -7.09
N ASP A 170 9.60 1.14 -6.99
CA ASP A 170 9.97 0.51 -5.73
C ASP A 170 10.50 1.54 -4.72
N PHE A 171 11.31 2.52 -5.16
CA PHE A 171 11.75 3.61 -4.27
C PHE A 171 10.56 4.43 -3.73
N THR A 172 9.60 4.78 -4.57
CA THR A 172 8.42 5.54 -4.15
C THR A 172 7.53 4.72 -3.20
N CYS A 173 7.28 3.45 -3.52
CA CYS A 173 6.43 2.57 -2.71
C CYS A 173 7.07 2.28 -1.35
N THR A 174 8.37 1.99 -1.31
CA THR A 174 9.11 1.85 -0.06
C THR A 174 9.03 3.13 0.77
N ALA A 175 9.25 4.30 0.16
CA ALA A 175 9.18 5.59 0.86
C ALA A 175 7.77 5.88 1.42
N LEU A 176 6.71 5.54 0.68
CA LEU A 176 5.33 5.66 1.15
C LEU A 176 5.06 4.76 2.37
N GLN A 177 5.51 3.51 2.32
CA GLN A 177 5.37 2.57 3.42
C GLN A 177 6.11 3.04 4.67
N LEU A 178 7.36 3.47 4.53
CA LEU A 178 8.15 4.03 5.63
C LEU A 178 7.48 5.29 6.21
N ALA A 179 6.99 6.21 5.37
CA ALA A 179 6.28 7.39 5.85
C ALA A 179 5.04 7.02 6.68
N ASN A 180 4.31 5.94 6.29
CA ASN A 180 3.19 5.41 7.07
C ASN A 180 3.67 4.82 8.40
N PHE A 181 4.76 4.08 8.44
CA PHE A 181 5.33 3.56 9.70
C PHE A 181 5.71 4.69 10.66
N TRP A 182 6.34 5.74 10.13
CA TRP A 182 6.68 6.91 10.96
C TRP A 182 5.47 7.70 11.42
N GLN A 183 4.40 7.72 10.64
CA GLN A 183 3.12 8.32 11.02
C GLN A 183 2.41 7.54 12.11
N ASP A 184 2.42 6.21 12.01
CA ASP A 184 1.54 5.34 12.77
C ASP A 184 2.21 4.68 13.99
N VAL A 185 3.42 5.14 14.43
CA VAL A 185 4.17 4.57 15.57
C VAL A 185 3.27 4.33 16.78
N SER A 186 2.46 5.32 17.19
CA SER A 186 1.58 5.17 18.34
C SER A 186 0.50 4.10 18.19
N ARG A 187 0.01 3.87 16.96
CA ARG A 187 -1.00 2.85 16.63
C ARG A 187 -0.41 1.45 16.52
N ASP A 188 0.79 1.37 15.94
CA ASP A 188 1.50 0.11 15.78
C ASP A 188 1.93 -0.45 17.14
N LEU A 189 2.31 0.41 18.09
CA LEU A 189 2.56 0.02 19.48
C LEU A 189 1.32 -0.59 20.15
N GLU A 190 0.11 -0.12 19.84
CA GLU A 190 -1.15 -0.70 20.38
C GLU A 190 -1.38 -2.13 19.87
N LYS A 191 -0.84 -2.44 18.69
CA LYS A 191 -0.84 -3.78 18.10
C LYS A 191 0.42 -4.59 18.45
N ASN A 192 1.25 -4.10 19.36
CA ASN A 192 2.57 -4.67 19.70
C ASN A 192 3.53 -4.77 18.49
N ARG A 193 3.41 -3.89 17.50
CA ARG A 193 4.30 -3.84 16.32
C ARG A 193 5.27 -2.66 16.44
N ILE A 194 6.55 -2.87 16.11
CA ILE A 194 7.59 -1.83 16.06
C ILE A 194 8.32 -1.91 14.72
N TYR A 195 8.05 -0.97 13.84
CA TYR A 195 8.71 -0.85 12.54
C TYR A 195 9.97 0.02 12.59
N VAL A 196 10.18 0.75 13.69
CA VAL A 196 11.43 1.48 13.93
C VAL A 196 12.57 0.46 14.08
N PRO A 197 13.67 0.55 13.29
CA PRO A 197 14.74 -0.41 13.37
C PRO A 197 15.38 -0.43 14.76
N LEU A 198 15.60 -1.61 15.34
CA LEU A 198 16.11 -1.75 16.70
C LEU A 198 17.57 -1.28 16.84
N ASP A 199 18.38 -1.43 15.79
CA ASP A 199 19.75 -0.90 15.75
C ASP A 199 19.77 0.64 15.71
N ASP A 200 18.88 1.28 14.98
CA ASP A 200 18.72 2.75 14.98
C ASP A 200 18.24 3.25 16.36
N LEU A 201 17.28 2.53 17.01
CA LEU A 201 16.89 2.82 18.41
C LEU A 201 18.10 2.81 19.34
N ALA A 202 18.87 1.72 19.32
CA ALA A 202 20.03 1.55 20.19
C ALA A 202 21.11 2.61 19.92
N ALA A 203 21.35 2.95 18.63
CA ALA A 203 22.30 3.96 18.23
C ALA A 203 21.97 5.37 18.78
N HIS A 204 20.67 5.64 19.03
CA HIS A 204 20.22 6.89 19.66
C HIS A 204 20.02 6.77 21.18
N GLY A 205 20.48 5.68 21.82
CA GLY A 205 20.35 5.46 23.26
C GLY A 205 18.90 5.23 23.72
N LEU A 206 18.05 4.72 22.84
CA LEU A 206 16.67 4.35 23.10
C LEU A 206 16.51 2.82 23.11
N SER A 207 15.48 2.35 23.80
CA SER A 207 15.06 0.96 23.87
C SER A 207 13.61 0.81 23.43
N GLU A 208 13.16 -0.43 23.16
CA GLU A 208 11.74 -0.72 22.94
C GLU A 208 10.87 -0.23 24.10
N SER A 209 11.39 -0.34 25.34
CA SER A 209 10.70 0.13 26.56
C SER A 209 10.42 1.64 26.52
N ASP A 210 11.33 2.43 25.94
CA ASP A 210 11.11 3.87 25.78
C ASP A 210 9.95 4.15 24.80
N LEU A 211 9.85 3.38 23.71
CA LEU A 211 8.71 3.50 22.77
C LEU A 211 7.39 3.05 23.41
N ILE A 212 7.37 1.89 24.06
CA ILE A 212 6.19 1.32 24.72
C ILE A 212 5.65 2.27 25.79
N ASN A 213 6.55 2.89 26.58
CA ASN A 213 6.20 3.87 27.60
C ASN A 213 5.99 5.29 27.04
N ARG A 214 6.09 5.45 25.72
CA ARG A 214 5.90 6.72 25.00
C ARG A 214 6.81 7.83 25.54
N HIS A 215 8.06 7.51 25.89
CA HIS A 215 9.05 8.49 26.34
C HIS A 215 9.49 9.35 25.15
N PHE A 216 9.04 10.60 25.16
CA PHE A 216 9.36 11.58 24.13
C PHE A 216 10.40 12.58 24.65
N ASP A 217 11.59 12.53 24.07
CA ASP A 217 12.71 13.42 24.37
C ASP A 217 13.57 13.70 23.12
N GLU A 218 14.69 14.42 23.30
CA GLU A 218 15.60 14.78 22.19
C GLU A 218 16.18 13.57 21.44
N ARG A 219 16.37 12.44 22.11
CA ARG A 219 16.88 11.21 21.48
C ARG A 219 15.89 10.69 20.45
N TYR A 220 14.59 10.69 20.78
CA TYR A 220 13.53 10.28 19.87
C TYR A 220 13.38 11.26 18.70
N VAL A 221 13.47 12.57 18.94
CA VAL A 221 13.45 13.60 17.90
C VAL A 221 14.59 13.39 16.91
N ASN A 222 15.82 13.14 17.40
CA ASN A 222 16.98 12.88 16.56
C ASN A 222 16.82 11.60 15.75
N LEU A 223 16.33 10.51 16.34
CA LEU A 223 16.04 9.25 15.66
C LEU A 223 15.05 9.47 14.50
N MET A 224 13.89 10.09 14.80
CA MET A 224 12.86 10.32 13.80
C MET A 224 13.34 11.26 12.69
N GLY A 225 14.17 12.26 13.03
CA GLY A 225 14.82 13.12 12.04
C GLY A 225 15.67 12.35 11.05
N VAL A 226 16.45 11.37 11.50
CA VAL A 226 17.26 10.49 10.63
C VAL A 226 16.36 9.61 9.75
N LEU A 227 15.32 8.98 10.34
CA LEU A 227 14.41 8.10 9.61
C LEU A 227 13.63 8.85 8.52
N VAL A 228 13.14 10.05 8.84
CA VAL A 228 12.44 10.93 7.88
C VAL A 228 13.38 11.37 6.77
N ALA A 229 14.63 11.75 7.08
CA ALA A 229 15.61 12.14 6.07
C ALA A 229 15.92 11.00 5.08
N ARG A 230 16.18 9.79 5.58
CA ARG A 230 16.39 8.59 4.75
C ARG A 230 15.17 8.31 3.86
N THR A 231 13.97 8.50 4.38
CA THR A 231 12.72 8.30 3.62
C THR A 231 12.57 9.36 2.51
N ARG A 232 12.93 10.62 2.77
CA ARG A 232 12.96 11.68 1.72
C ARG A 232 13.93 11.34 0.59
N GLU A 233 15.11 10.79 0.90
CA GLU A 233 16.06 10.36 -0.13
C GLU A 233 15.48 9.29 -1.05
N LEU A 234 14.68 8.34 -0.50
CA LEU A 234 14.00 7.34 -1.32
C LEU A 234 12.94 7.99 -2.23
N PHE A 235 12.14 8.94 -1.74
CA PHE A 235 11.24 9.70 -2.61
C PHE A 235 11.99 10.39 -3.73
N GLN A 236 13.13 11.04 -3.45
CA GLN A 236 13.94 11.71 -4.46
C GLN A 236 14.44 10.74 -5.54
N LYS A 237 14.87 9.53 -5.15
CA LYS A 237 15.28 8.47 -6.09
C LYS A 237 14.12 7.99 -6.97
N GLY A 238 12.88 8.03 -6.47
CA GLY A 238 11.68 7.64 -7.21
C GLY A 238 11.10 8.72 -8.13
N LEU A 239 11.44 10.00 -7.94
CA LEU A 239 10.88 11.12 -8.72
C LEU A 239 11.00 10.97 -10.25
N PRO A 240 12.10 10.42 -10.81
CA PRO A 240 12.23 10.26 -12.26
C PRO A 240 11.16 9.36 -12.89
N LEU A 241 10.47 8.53 -12.11
CA LEU A 241 9.37 7.70 -12.60
C LEU A 241 8.30 8.55 -13.31
N ALA A 242 7.93 9.68 -12.74
CA ALA A 242 6.90 10.55 -13.29
C ALA A 242 7.27 11.11 -14.69
N GLU A 243 8.56 11.29 -14.97
CA GLU A 243 9.04 11.74 -16.27
C GLU A 243 9.14 10.63 -17.30
N SER A 244 9.15 9.37 -16.85
CA SER A 244 9.32 8.18 -17.68
C SER A 244 8.00 7.58 -18.16
N VAL A 245 6.86 8.11 -17.72
CA VAL A 245 5.51 7.62 -18.06
C VAL A 245 4.77 8.60 -18.98
N ALA A 246 3.67 8.13 -19.56
CA ALA A 246 2.82 8.96 -20.42
C ALA A 246 2.27 10.20 -19.67
N PRO A 247 2.09 11.34 -20.36
CA PRO A 247 1.70 12.60 -19.72
C PRO A 247 0.39 12.54 -18.92
N ASP A 248 -0.55 11.72 -19.32
CA ASP A 248 -1.83 11.51 -18.64
C ASP A 248 -1.72 10.74 -17.32
N LEU A 249 -0.64 9.97 -17.13
CA LEU A 249 -0.33 9.23 -15.90
C LEU A 249 0.66 9.95 -14.99
N ARG A 250 1.42 10.89 -15.54
CA ARG A 250 2.47 11.62 -14.82
C ARG A 250 1.95 12.27 -13.54
N VAL A 251 0.81 12.94 -13.63
CA VAL A 251 0.22 13.67 -12.50
C VAL A 251 -0.17 12.72 -11.37
N ASP A 252 -0.74 11.56 -11.70
CA ASP A 252 -1.15 10.56 -10.72
C ASP A 252 0.08 10.02 -9.97
N ILE A 253 1.15 9.70 -10.70
CA ILE A 253 2.40 9.19 -10.13
C ILE A 253 3.09 10.24 -9.25
N GLU A 254 3.16 11.50 -9.71
CA GLU A 254 3.69 12.60 -8.89
C GLU A 254 2.87 12.82 -7.62
N LEU A 255 1.55 12.63 -7.67
CA LEU A 255 0.68 12.84 -6.53
C LEU A 255 0.97 11.88 -5.38
N PHE A 256 1.36 10.63 -5.67
CA PHE A 256 1.81 9.69 -4.64
C PHE A 256 3.06 10.20 -3.90
N SER A 257 4.09 10.60 -4.64
CA SER A 257 5.32 11.14 -4.04
C SER A 257 5.06 12.44 -3.28
N ARG A 258 4.27 13.36 -3.84
CA ARG A 258 3.91 14.62 -3.18
C ARG A 258 3.09 14.40 -1.91
N GLY A 259 2.18 13.43 -1.92
CA GLY A 259 1.39 13.05 -0.74
C GLY A 259 2.25 12.49 0.38
N GLY A 260 3.18 11.60 0.05
CA GLY A 260 4.13 11.05 1.01
C GLY A 260 5.10 12.09 1.58
N LEU A 261 5.63 12.99 0.73
CA LEU A 261 6.46 14.10 1.18
C LEU A 261 5.69 15.04 2.10
N ALA A 262 4.41 15.35 1.79
CA ALA A 262 3.57 16.17 2.67
C ALA A 262 3.27 15.49 4.02
N LEU A 263 3.26 14.14 4.06
CA LEU A 263 3.16 13.39 5.31
C LEU A 263 4.43 13.51 6.14
N LEU A 264 5.61 13.43 5.52
CA LEU A 264 6.89 13.69 6.21
C LEU A 264 6.95 15.13 6.75
N ASP A 265 6.50 16.13 5.98
CA ASP A 265 6.38 17.52 6.45
C ASP A 265 5.42 17.63 7.66
N ALA A 266 4.33 16.85 7.67
CA ALA A 266 3.41 16.82 8.80
C ALA A 266 4.05 16.21 10.05
N ILE A 267 4.89 15.17 9.92
CA ILE A 267 5.68 14.59 11.02
C ILE A 267 6.66 15.63 11.59
N GLU A 268 7.37 16.33 10.73
CA GLU A 268 8.29 17.41 11.14
C GLU A 268 7.55 18.54 11.86
N SER A 269 6.38 18.94 11.35
CA SER A 269 5.59 20.07 11.89
C SER A 269 5.11 19.86 13.32
N ILE A 270 4.98 18.60 13.77
CA ILE A 270 4.65 18.23 15.16
C ILE A 270 5.88 17.98 16.01
N GLY A 271 7.07 18.41 15.54
CA GLY A 271 8.35 18.16 16.24
C GLY A 271 8.67 16.68 16.37
N TYR A 272 8.28 15.84 15.40
CA TYR A 272 8.48 14.38 15.38
C TYR A 272 7.77 13.59 16.49
N ASN A 273 6.82 14.19 17.24
CA ASN A 273 6.14 13.50 18.35
C ASN A 273 5.06 12.53 17.88
N THR A 274 5.47 11.48 17.16
CA THR A 274 4.56 10.43 16.67
C THR A 274 4.21 9.38 17.75
N LEU A 275 4.84 9.43 18.92
CA LEU A 275 4.45 8.66 20.10
C LEU A 275 3.19 9.23 20.77
N GLY A 276 3.06 10.57 20.80
CA GLY A 276 1.96 11.26 21.48
C GLY A 276 0.75 11.50 20.57
N GLN A 277 0.95 11.64 19.26
CA GLN A 277 -0.13 11.96 18.32
C GLN A 277 0.18 11.44 16.92
N ARG A 278 -0.86 11.11 16.19
CA ARG A 278 -0.77 10.74 14.77
C ARG A 278 -0.77 12.00 13.91
N PRO A 279 0.33 12.34 13.20
CA PRO A 279 0.34 13.47 12.28
C PRO A 279 -0.57 13.20 11.09
N THR A 280 -1.23 14.23 10.59
CA THR A 280 -2.09 14.13 9.42
C THR A 280 -1.83 15.28 8.46
N VAL A 281 -1.86 15.01 7.18
CA VAL A 281 -1.83 16.06 6.16
C VAL A 281 -3.12 16.86 6.28
N ASN A 282 -3.01 18.15 6.58
CA ASN A 282 -4.16 19.00 6.80
C ASN A 282 -4.98 19.24 5.51
N GLY A 283 -6.27 19.59 5.66
CA GLY A 283 -7.19 19.75 4.56
C GLY A 283 -6.74 20.80 3.51
N VAL A 284 -6.07 21.86 3.95
CA VAL A 284 -5.55 22.90 3.05
C VAL A 284 -4.44 22.35 2.17
N THR A 285 -3.51 21.58 2.74
CA THR A 285 -2.43 20.93 1.99
C THR A 285 -3.01 19.88 1.01
N LYS A 286 -3.97 19.07 1.45
CA LYS A 286 -4.67 18.11 0.55
C LYS A 286 -5.34 18.83 -0.62
N LEU A 287 -6.07 19.94 -0.35
CA LEU A 287 -6.72 20.73 -1.39
C LEU A 287 -5.70 21.37 -2.34
N ARG A 288 -4.60 21.89 -1.81
CA ARG A 288 -3.52 22.49 -2.62
C ARG A 288 -2.85 21.44 -3.52
N LEU A 289 -2.56 20.25 -3.02
CA LEU A 289 -2.02 19.16 -3.81
C LEU A 289 -2.99 18.75 -4.93
N LEU A 290 -4.27 18.65 -4.62
CA LEU A 290 -5.32 18.30 -5.57
C LEU A 290 -5.49 19.36 -6.65
N THR A 291 -5.64 20.66 -6.26
CA THR A 291 -5.83 21.75 -7.23
C THR A 291 -4.64 21.90 -8.16
N ARG A 292 -3.42 21.70 -7.63
CA ARG A 292 -2.20 21.70 -8.44
C ARG A 292 -2.20 20.53 -9.43
N ALA A 293 -2.51 19.31 -8.97
CA ALA A 293 -2.61 18.12 -9.81
C ALA A 293 -3.65 18.28 -10.92
N LEU A 294 -4.83 18.78 -10.60
CA LEU A 294 -5.89 19.06 -11.59
C LEU A 294 -5.47 20.13 -12.61
N GLY A 295 -4.81 21.19 -12.17
CA GLY A 295 -4.28 22.25 -13.04
C GLY A 295 -3.22 21.71 -14.01
N GLU A 296 -2.27 20.91 -13.51
CA GLU A 296 -1.22 20.28 -14.33
C GLU A 296 -1.84 19.27 -15.32
N HIS A 297 -2.82 18.49 -14.91
CA HIS A 297 -3.53 17.56 -15.80
C HIS A 297 -4.31 18.28 -16.91
N ALA A 298 -5.02 19.35 -16.57
CA ALA A 298 -5.74 20.17 -17.55
C ALA A 298 -4.78 20.82 -18.56
N PHE A 299 -3.65 21.35 -18.10
CA PHE A 299 -2.63 21.96 -18.94
C PHE A 299 -1.99 20.96 -19.92
N MET A 300 -1.73 19.73 -19.46
CA MET A 300 -1.19 18.69 -20.33
C MET A 300 -2.17 18.23 -21.40
N LYS A 301 -3.48 18.12 -21.06
CA LYS A 301 -4.54 17.82 -22.05
C LYS A 301 -4.74 18.91 -23.10
N MET A 302 -4.37 20.15 -22.80
CA MET A 302 -4.44 21.25 -23.80
C MET A 302 -3.25 21.25 -24.77
N LYS A 303 -2.14 20.57 -24.41
CA LYS A 303 -0.93 20.49 -25.25
C LYS A 303 -0.86 19.20 -26.10
N ALA A 304 -1.66 18.19 -25.78
CA ALA A 304 -1.79 16.94 -26.53
C ALA A 304 -2.89 17.01 -27.58
#